data_c5db0e7fdac40fc802a278c8dac9661f
#
_entry.id   c5db0e7fdac40fc802a278c8dac9661f
#
_cell.length_a   1.000
_cell.length_b   1.000
_cell.length_c   1.000
_cell.angle_alpha   90.00
_cell.angle_beta   90.00
_cell.angle_gamma   90.00
#
_symmetry.space_group_name_H-M   'P 1'
#
loop_
_entity.id
_entity.type
_entity.pdbx_description
1 polymer ?
#
loop_
_entity_poly.entity_id
_entity_poly.type
_entity_poly.pdbx_seq_one_letter_code
_entity_poly.pdbx_strand_id
1 'polypeptide(L)'
;MIECTSKNGVKVYVTRTYDVEPNTGGFYCEVYLDNNCDHKVDDFCISADVVNLDLDELYIEKYIRDTVITVEKTLAVKQRNRQRDNRKIVWFLNALVERYPDLRFGQILFNYKFINWCNTDDGVKVCDPFYEEPADTLKRVEENINE
;
A
#
# COMPACT_ATOMS: atom_id res chain seq x y z
N MET A 1 -15.43 7.53 2.88
CA MET A 1 -14.42 8.42 2.26
C MET A 1 -14.83 9.85 2.50
N ILE A 2 -13.91 10.68 2.96
CA ILE A 2 -14.16 12.09 3.35
C ILE A 2 -13.40 12.97 2.36
N GLU A 3 -14.10 13.96 1.77
CA GLU A 3 -13.49 14.94 0.88
C GLU A 3 -13.06 16.17 1.70
N CYS A 4 -11.80 16.58 1.58
CA CYS A 4 -11.23 17.71 2.31
C CYS A 4 -10.40 18.61 1.38
N THR A 5 -10.09 19.81 1.86
CA THR A 5 -9.17 20.73 1.17
C THR A 5 -7.99 21.07 2.08
N SER A 6 -6.78 20.85 1.56
CA SER A 6 -5.53 21.10 2.27
C SER A 6 -5.23 22.59 2.43
N LYS A 7 -4.24 22.92 3.27
CA LYS A 7 -3.81 24.30 3.53
C LYS A 7 -3.45 25.12 2.29
N ASN A 8 -2.90 24.46 1.28
CA ASN A 8 -2.53 25.08 0.01
C ASN A 8 -3.59 24.93 -1.09
N GLY A 9 -4.84 24.61 -0.71
CA GLY A 9 -5.98 24.55 -1.63
C GLY A 9 -6.09 23.28 -2.48
N VAL A 10 -5.28 22.26 -2.21
CA VAL A 10 -5.36 20.96 -2.91
C VAL A 10 -6.51 20.14 -2.35
N LYS A 11 -7.41 19.70 -3.23
CA LYS A 11 -8.50 18.78 -2.89
C LYS A 11 -7.95 17.38 -2.69
N VAL A 12 -8.33 16.74 -1.59
CA VAL A 12 -7.90 15.38 -1.24
C VAL A 12 -9.07 14.55 -0.73
N TYR A 13 -8.90 13.24 -0.79
CA TYR A 13 -9.86 12.23 -0.34
C TYR A 13 -9.22 11.39 0.75
N VAL A 14 -9.90 11.22 1.87
CA VAL A 14 -9.39 10.48 3.01
C VAL A 14 -10.21 9.21 3.21
N THR A 15 -9.54 8.07 3.23
CA THR A 15 -10.09 6.78 3.67
C THR A 15 -9.64 6.51 5.10
N ARG A 16 -10.43 5.73 5.84
CA ARG A 16 -10.09 5.29 7.19
C ARG A 16 -10.32 3.79 7.32
N THR A 17 -9.38 3.12 7.93
CA THR A 17 -9.46 1.72 8.31
C THR A 17 -9.15 1.58 9.79
N TYR A 18 -9.76 0.61 10.46
CA TYR A 18 -9.37 0.29 11.83
C TYR A 18 -7.89 -0.07 11.88
N ASP A 19 -7.16 0.55 12.81
CA ASP A 19 -5.79 0.17 13.07
C ASP A 19 -5.79 -1.21 13.74
N VAL A 20 -5.22 -2.18 13.05
CA VAL A 20 -5.23 -3.60 13.44
C VAL A 20 -4.15 -3.90 14.49
N GLU A 21 -3.33 -2.92 14.87
CA GLU A 21 -2.39 -3.13 15.96
C GLU A 21 -3.13 -3.31 17.28
N PRO A 22 -2.95 -4.46 17.95
CA PRO A 22 -3.62 -4.74 19.21
C PRO A 22 -3.16 -3.71 20.24
N ASN A 23 -4.06 -2.85 20.69
CA ASN A 23 -4.02 -1.88 21.78
C ASN A 23 -4.20 -0.40 21.41
N THR A 24 -4.36 0.00 20.16
CA THR A 24 -4.55 1.42 19.84
C THR A 24 -6.01 1.82 19.65
N GLY A 25 -6.88 0.90 19.16
CA GLY A 25 -8.33 1.15 18.98
C GLY A 25 -8.66 2.37 18.11
N GLY A 26 -7.68 2.87 17.36
CA GLY A 26 -7.80 4.06 16.54
C GLY A 26 -8.09 3.76 15.08
N PHE A 27 -8.04 4.79 14.24
CA PHE A 27 -8.12 4.66 12.80
C PHE A 27 -6.78 5.00 12.14
N TYR A 28 -6.41 4.20 11.14
CA TYR A 28 -5.40 4.54 10.17
C TYR A 28 -6.07 5.25 9.00
N CYS A 29 -5.62 6.46 8.70
CA CYS A 29 -6.15 7.31 7.64
C CYS A 29 -5.16 7.40 6.50
N GLU A 30 -5.63 7.24 5.28
CA GLU A 30 -4.86 7.43 4.06
C GLU A 30 -5.45 8.57 3.24
N VAL A 31 -4.58 9.43 2.71
CA VAL A 31 -4.94 10.64 1.97
C VAL A 31 -4.57 10.47 0.50
N TYR A 32 -5.53 10.72 -0.40
CA TYR A 32 -5.39 10.54 -1.83
C TYR A 32 -5.71 11.83 -2.61
N LEU A 33 -5.12 12.01 -3.79
CA LEU A 33 -5.45 13.11 -4.72
C LEU A 33 -6.70 12.83 -5.56
N ASP A 34 -7.15 11.60 -5.61
CA ASP A 34 -8.29 11.17 -6.40
C ASP A 34 -9.23 10.27 -5.59
N ASN A 35 -10.48 10.18 -6.02
CA ASN A 35 -11.51 9.39 -5.35
C ASN A 35 -11.41 7.87 -5.63
N ASN A 36 -10.54 7.45 -6.55
CA ASN A 36 -10.29 6.04 -6.85
C ASN A 36 -9.21 5.45 -5.95
N CYS A 37 -8.58 6.27 -5.10
CA CYS A 37 -7.50 5.88 -4.20
C CYS A 37 -6.22 5.40 -4.90
N ASP A 38 -5.95 5.90 -6.10
CA ASP A 38 -4.77 5.52 -6.88
C ASP A 38 -3.51 6.33 -6.50
N HIS A 39 -3.70 7.60 -6.06
CA HIS A 39 -2.60 8.53 -5.79
C HIS A 39 -2.52 8.93 -4.32
N LYS A 40 -2.00 8.03 -3.49
CA LYS A 40 -1.75 8.29 -2.06
C LYS A 40 -0.67 9.36 -1.86
N VAL A 41 -0.97 10.39 -1.09
CA VAL A 41 -0.08 11.53 -0.83
C VAL A 41 0.30 11.72 0.63
N ASP A 42 -0.46 11.13 1.55
CA ASP A 42 -0.18 11.18 2.98
C ASP A 42 -0.84 10.03 3.74
N ASP A 43 -0.44 9.85 4.99
CA ASP A 43 -1.10 8.98 5.95
C ASP A 43 -0.89 9.48 7.38
N PHE A 44 -1.83 9.18 8.26
CA PHE A 44 -1.77 9.51 9.69
C PHE A 44 -2.68 8.60 10.51
N CYS A 45 -2.46 8.56 11.83
CA CYS A 45 -3.28 7.79 12.75
C CYS A 45 -4.15 8.71 13.61
N ILE A 46 -5.36 8.27 13.91
CA ILE A 46 -6.26 8.90 14.88
C ILE A 46 -6.31 8.00 16.12
N SER A 47 -6.09 8.55 17.28
CA SER A 47 -6.10 7.79 18.53
C SER A 47 -7.52 7.30 18.90
N ALA A 48 -7.58 6.21 19.68
CA ALA A 48 -8.82 5.67 20.21
C ALA A 48 -9.65 6.69 21.00
N ASP A 49 -9.00 7.59 21.71
CA ASP A 49 -9.69 8.63 22.50
C ASP A 49 -10.53 9.56 21.61
N VAL A 50 -10.00 9.95 20.46
CA VAL A 50 -10.72 10.78 19.48
C VAL A 50 -11.88 10.03 18.84
N VAL A 51 -11.68 8.74 18.51
CA VAL A 51 -12.70 7.88 17.93
C VAL A 51 -13.86 7.64 18.90
N ASN A 52 -13.55 7.38 20.17
CA ASN A 52 -14.54 7.14 21.20
C ASN A 52 -15.44 8.36 21.52
N LEU A 53 -15.02 9.55 21.12
CA LEU A 53 -15.78 10.80 21.26
C LEU A 53 -16.54 11.19 19.99
N ASP A 54 -16.55 10.34 18.96
CA ASP A 54 -17.13 10.62 17.64
C ASP A 54 -16.57 11.89 16.97
N LEU A 55 -15.30 12.24 17.24
CA LEU A 55 -14.63 13.44 16.75
C LEU A 55 -13.67 13.15 15.57
N ASP A 56 -13.67 11.94 15.05
CA ASP A 56 -12.74 11.48 14.02
C ASP A 56 -12.86 12.28 12.71
N GLU A 57 -14.07 12.60 12.24
CA GLU A 57 -14.25 13.38 11.02
C GLU A 57 -13.75 14.83 11.21
N LEU A 58 -14.05 15.44 12.33
CA LEU A 58 -13.59 16.78 12.66
C LEU A 58 -12.06 16.84 12.78
N TYR A 59 -11.46 15.77 13.33
CA TYR A 59 -10.01 15.65 13.42
C TYR A 59 -9.37 15.52 12.04
N ILE A 60 -9.93 14.69 11.14
CA ILE A 60 -9.49 14.54 9.76
C ILE A 60 -9.52 15.88 9.03
N GLU A 61 -10.66 16.57 9.09
CA GLU A 61 -10.80 17.89 8.44
C GLU A 61 -9.77 18.90 8.95
N LYS A 62 -9.55 18.95 10.27
CA LYS A 62 -8.56 19.84 10.87
C LYS A 62 -7.15 19.47 10.43
N TYR A 63 -6.79 18.18 10.49
CA TYR A 63 -5.47 17.71 10.08
C TYR A 63 -5.18 18.10 8.62
N ILE A 64 -6.11 17.84 7.71
CA ILE A 64 -5.93 18.15 6.28
C ILE A 64 -5.86 19.66 6.05
N ARG A 65 -6.70 20.45 6.72
CA ARG A 65 -6.69 21.92 6.61
C ARG A 65 -5.36 22.53 7.05
N ASP A 66 -4.68 21.91 8.00
CA ASP A 66 -3.37 22.36 8.49
C ASP A 66 -2.20 21.80 7.69
N THR A 67 -2.45 20.81 6.81
CA THR A 67 -1.44 20.09 6.02
C THR A 67 -1.23 20.74 4.66
N VAL A 68 0.04 20.89 4.27
CA VAL A 68 0.46 21.30 2.91
C VAL A 68 0.80 20.04 2.11
N ILE A 69 0.16 19.89 0.94
CA ILE A 69 0.44 18.78 0.02
C ILE A 69 1.44 19.28 -1.02
N THR A 70 2.63 18.67 -1.04
CA THR A 70 3.74 19.01 -1.96
C THR A 70 4.17 17.80 -2.77
N VAL A 71 4.93 18.06 -3.85
CA VAL A 71 5.51 17.00 -4.69
C VAL A 71 6.48 16.15 -3.86
N GLU A 72 7.28 16.75 -3.00
CA GLU A 72 8.25 16.06 -2.14
C GLU A 72 7.53 15.12 -1.16
N LYS A 73 6.41 15.56 -0.57
CA LYS A 73 5.59 14.74 0.32
C LYS A 73 5.02 13.54 -0.42
N THR A 74 4.50 13.74 -1.62
CA THR A 74 3.98 12.66 -2.48
C THR A 74 5.07 11.64 -2.83
N LEU A 75 6.28 12.09 -3.18
CA LEU A 75 7.41 11.21 -3.46
C LEU A 75 7.83 10.41 -2.23
N ALA A 76 7.87 11.03 -1.05
CA ALA A 76 8.21 10.35 0.20
C ALA A 76 7.19 9.25 0.54
N VAL A 77 5.89 9.49 0.35
CA VAL A 77 4.85 8.49 0.53
C VAL A 77 5.01 7.33 -0.45
N LYS A 78 5.25 7.62 -1.74
CA LYS A 78 5.50 6.59 -2.75
C LYS A 78 6.68 5.70 -2.38
N GLN A 79 7.77 6.29 -1.88
CA GLN A 79 8.94 5.55 -1.43
C GLN A 79 8.63 4.64 -0.22
N ARG A 80 7.90 5.15 0.79
CA ARG A 80 7.47 4.34 1.95
C ARG A 80 6.59 3.18 1.53
N ASN A 81 5.63 3.41 0.62
CA ASN A 81 4.77 2.35 0.09
C ASN A 81 5.58 1.27 -0.61
N ARG A 82 6.52 1.63 -1.50
CA ARG A 82 7.44 0.67 -2.14
C ARG A 82 8.22 -0.16 -1.11
N GLN A 83 8.74 0.47 -0.06
CA GLN A 83 9.47 -0.24 0.99
C GLN A 83 8.57 -1.21 1.76
N ARG A 84 7.32 -0.80 2.08
CA ARG A 84 6.33 -1.65 2.74
C ARG A 84 6.00 -2.87 1.89
N ASP A 85 5.70 -2.66 0.61
CA ASP A 85 5.33 -3.72 -0.31
C ASP A 85 6.50 -4.69 -0.56
N ASN A 86 7.72 -4.19 -0.71
CA ASN A 86 8.92 -5.01 -0.77
C ASN A 86 9.11 -5.88 0.48
N ARG A 87 8.87 -5.34 1.69
CA ARG A 87 8.95 -6.13 2.93
C ARG A 87 7.92 -7.26 2.96
N LYS A 88 6.69 -7.00 2.50
CA LYS A 88 5.65 -8.03 2.39
C LYS A 88 6.04 -9.11 1.39
N ILE A 89 6.56 -8.75 0.22
CA ILE A 89 7.05 -9.70 -0.80
C ILE A 89 8.12 -10.61 -0.19
N VAL A 90 9.11 -10.04 0.51
CA VAL A 90 10.17 -10.80 1.17
C VAL A 90 9.60 -11.71 2.26
N TRP A 91 8.61 -11.24 3.02
CA TRP A 91 7.95 -12.05 4.04
C TRP A 91 7.22 -13.26 3.43
N PHE A 92 6.44 -13.07 2.36
CA PHE A 92 5.80 -14.18 1.64
C PHE A 92 6.83 -15.16 1.10
N LEU A 93 7.89 -14.66 0.48
CA LEU A 93 8.94 -15.50 -0.08
C LEU A 93 9.59 -16.38 1.01
N ASN A 94 9.91 -15.78 2.14
CA ASN A 94 10.49 -16.50 3.28
C ASN A 94 9.53 -17.59 3.81
N ALA A 95 8.25 -17.26 3.98
CA ALA A 95 7.24 -18.22 4.42
C ALA A 95 7.08 -19.41 3.46
N LEU A 96 7.17 -19.16 2.14
CA LEU A 96 7.09 -20.20 1.13
C LEU A 96 8.35 -21.09 1.08
N VAL A 97 9.53 -20.52 1.27
CA VAL A 97 10.78 -21.28 1.38
C VAL A 97 10.71 -22.26 2.54
N GLU A 98 10.24 -21.80 3.71
CA GLU A 98 10.09 -22.68 4.89
C GLU A 98 8.99 -23.75 4.70
N ARG A 99 7.89 -23.39 4.03
CA ARG A 99 6.75 -24.28 3.81
C ARG A 99 7.03 -25.39 2.79
N TYR A 100 7.90 -25.13 1.81
CA TYR A 100 8.18 -26.02 0.69
C TYR A 100 9.68 -26.30 0.52
N PRO A 101 10.30 -27.01 1.47
CA PRO A 101 11.76 -27.23 1.48
C PRO A 101 12.27 -28.05 0.29
N ASP A 102 11.40 -28.84 -0.36
CA ASP A 102 11.74 -29.66 -1.52
C ASP A 102 11.76 -28.89 -2.85
N LEU A 103 11.21 -27.67 -2.86
CA LEU A 103 11.22 -26.84 -4.06
C LEU A 103 12.53 -26.06 -4.18
N ARG A 104 13.10 -26.05 -5.41
CA ARG A 104 14.21 -25.16 -5.71
C ARG A 104 13.73 -23.70 -5.67
N PHE A 105 14.60 -22.79 -5.25
CA PHE A 105 14.28 -21.37 -5.14
C PHE A 105 13.62 -20.77 -6.41
N GLY A 106 14.17 -21.09 -7.59
CA GLY A 106 13.56 -20.67 -8.86
C GLY A 106 12.14 -21.21 -9.09
N GLN A 107 11.84 -22.43 -8.60
CA GLN A 107 10.49 -22.99 -8.68
C GLN A 107 9.51 -22.22 -7.78
N ILE A 108 9.95 -21.81 -6.59
CA ILE A 108 9.14 -20.96 -5.70
C ILE A 108 8.81 -19.63 -6.38
N LEU A 109 9.82 -18.96 -6.95
CA LEU A 109 9.62 -17.68 -7.65
C LEU A 109 8.62 -17.78 -8.80
N PHE A 110 8.65 -18.88 -9.54
CA PHE A 110 7.76 -19.12 -10.67
C PHE A 110 6.36 -19.55 -10.23
N ASN A 111 6.27 -20.57 -9.38
CA ASN A 111 5.00 -21.16 -8.97
C ASN A 111 4.10 -20.16 -8.27
N TYR A 112 4.70 -19.26 -7.47
CA TYR A 112 3.98 -18.26 -6.68
C TYR A 112 4.00 -16.86 -7.31
N LYS A 113 4.33 -16.77 -8.60
CA LYS A 113 4.19 -15.54 -9.40
C LYS A 113 5.02 -14.34 -8.93
N PHE A 114 6.14 -14.56 -8.20
CA PHE A 114 7.10 -13.48 -7.96
C PHE A 114 7.74 -12.99 -9.26
N ILE A 115 7.93 -13.92 -10.20
CA ILE A 115 8.38 -13.62 -11.57
C ILE A 115 7.23 -13.90 -12.53
N ASN A 116 6.96 -12.96 -13.41
CA ASN A 116 5.89 -13.04 -14.39
C ASN A 116 6.41 -13.28 -15.81
N TRP A 117 5.56 -13.85 -16.66
CA TRP A 117 5.81 -14.00 -18.08
C TRP A 117 5.05 -12.93 -18.85
N CYS A 118 5.70 -12.36 -19.86
CA CYS A 118 5.07 -11.48 -20.83
C CYS A 118 5.12 -12.07 -22.23
N ASN A 119 4.02 -11.88 -22.96
CA ASN A 119 3.97 -12.16 -24.37
C ASN A 119 4.59 -10.97 -25.11
N THR A 120 5.57 -11.25 -25.94
CA THR A 120 6.19 -10.28 -26.85
C THR A 120 6.04 -10.75 -28.27
N ASP A 121 6.27 -9.88 -29.25
CA ASP A 121 6.22 -10.23 -30.69
C ASP A 121 7.19 -11.38 -31.05
N ASP A 122 8.26 -11.51 -30.28
CA ASP A 122 9.28 -12.59 -30.43
C ASP A 122 8.96 -13.84 -29.61
N GLY A 123 7.80 -13.94 -28.97
CA GLY A 123 7.38 -15.05 -28.13
C GLY A 123 7.24 -14.72 -26.64
N VAL A 124 7.26 -15.76 -25.80
CA VAL A 124 7.11 -15.61 -24.34
C VAL A 124 8.48 -15.35 -23.70
N LYS A 125 8.59 -14.26 -22.96
CA LYS A 125 9.80 -13.89 -22.20
C LYS A 125 9.45 -13.64 -20.73
N VAL A 126 10.45 -13.75 -19.84
CA VAL A 126 10.31 -13.31 -18.46
C VAL A 126 10.19 -11.78 -18.46
N CYS A 127 9.15 -11.24 -17.82
CA CYS A 127 9.02 -9.79 -17.66
C CYS A 127 10.20 -9.28 -16.83
N ASP A 128 10.76 -8.14 -17.24
CA ASP A 128 11.85 -7.52 -16.48
C ASP A 128 11.33 -6.96 -15.15
N PRO A 129 11.70 -7.55 -14.00
CA PRO A 129 11.22 -7.12 -12.71
C PRO A 129 11.71 -5.73 -12.30
N PHE A 130 12.69 -5.16 -13.02
CA PHE A 130 13.19 -3.81 -12.75
C PHE A 130 12.17 -2.71 -13.03
N TYR A 131 11.23 -2.96 -13.95
CA TYR A 131 10.21 -1.99 -14.35
C TYR A 131 8.85 -2.23 -13.68
N GLU A 132 8.73 -3.29 -12.90
CA GLU A 132 7.49 -3.59 -12.19
C GLU A 132 7.45 -2.88 -10.82
N GLU A 133 6.33 -2.25 -10.51
CA GLU A 133 6.12 -1.69 -9.16
C GLU A 133 5.89 -2.82 -8.16
N PRO A 134 6.45 -2.74 -6.93
CA PRO A 134 6.27 -3.77 -5.91
C PRO A 134 4.82 -4.09 -5.57
N ALA A 135 3.92 -3.11 -5.68
CA ALA A 135 2.48 -3.29 -5.46
C ALA A 135 1.87 -4.29 -6.44
N ASP A 136 2.29 -4.28 -7.72
CA ASP A 136 1.78 -5.19 -8.74
C ASP A 136 2.28 -6.63 -8.50
N THR A 137 3.55 -6.77 -8.15
CA THR A 137 4.12 -8.07 -7.74
C THR A 137 3.41 -8.60 -6.51
N LEU A 138 3.23 -7.77 -5.47
CA LEU A 138 2.58 -8.16 -4.23
C LEU A 138 1.15 -8.64 -4.47
N LYS A 139 0.34 -7.89 -5.22
CA LYS A 139 -1.03 -8.26 -5.58
C LYS A 139 -1.08 -9.63 -6.26
N ARG A 140 -0.24 -9.86 -7.24
CA ARG A 140 -0.16 -11.12 -7.99
C ARG A 140 0.22 -12.31 -7.10
N VAL A 141 1.17 -12.10 -6.18
CA VAL A 141 1.58 -13.12 -5.20
C VAL A 141 0.45 -13.43 -4.22
N GLU A 142 -0.22 -12.42 -3.69
CA GLU A 142 -1.36 -12.58 -2.76
C GLU A 142 -2.52 -13.34 -3.41
N GLU A 143 -2.87 -13.01 -4.66
CA GLU A 143 -3.91 -13.71 -5.41
C GLU A 143 -3.56 -15.19 -5.58
N ASN A 144 -2.32 -15.52 -5.93
CA ASN A 144 -1.88 -16.89 -6.18
C ASN A 144 -1.70 -17.74 -4.91
N ILE A 145 -1.46 -17.15 -3.75
CA ILE A 145 -1.35 -17.89 -2.48
C ILE A 145 -2.76 -18.24 -1.92
N ASN A 146 -3.76 -17.46 -2.25
CA ASN A 146 -5.14 -17.63 -1.79
C ASN A 146 -5.98 -18.58 -2.67
N GLU A 147 -5.46 -19.01 -3.82
CA GLU A 147 -6.04 -20.07 -4.67
C GLU A 147 -5.61 -21.47 -4.17
#